data_c370bd721753c30d504265d3710b71bc
#
_entry.id   c370bd721753c30d504265d3710b71bc
#
_cell.length_a   1.000
_cell.length_b   1.000
_cell.length_c   1.000
_cell.angle_alpha   90.00
_cell.angle_beta   90.00
_cell.angle_gamma   90.00
#
_symmetry.space_group_name_H-M   'P 1'
#
loop_
_entity.id
_entity.type
_entity.pdbx_description
1 polymer ?
#
loop_
_entity_poly.entity_id
_entity_poly.type
_entity_poly.pdbx_seq_one_letter_code
_entity_poly.pdbx_strand_id
1 'polypeptide(L)'
;MLHARIAARAFNTPLLVEPSKAMAFLSGLGPRILGRRVELADLPVVAGDLGAGALPARASLLADPLSDRLRQQGDAPYAMVDGIAVIEISGVLIHRGSWIGQSSGQTSYEGIAAQIEAAAKDPAVRGLALEIDSFGGEVAGVFDLADRIRAIRASKPIWAFVAEHAFSAGYALASQADRILLPRTGAVGSIGVVVMHADLSGQLDQDGVRVSLIHSGQHKVDGNPYAPLPEAVRADIQREIDVLRFLFADTVAAGRGGRLSQEAALATEAAVYRGMDAVAAGLADEVTNLTRGFASFRQALGAPSTSKLSRAFSASHLKPKKEAVMASKKQPHDTPHDTDLEFVEIT
;
A
#
# COMPACT_ATOMS: atom_id res chain seq x y z
N MET A 1 -13.79 18.51 3.54
CA MET A 1 -13.78 17.57 2.39
C MET A 1 -13.02 16.26 2.66
N LEU A 2 -11.88 16.28 3.36
CA LEU A 2 -11.11 15.04 3.67
C LEU A 2 -11.92 14.03 4.49
N HIS A 3 -12.62 14.47 5.54
CA HIS A 3 -13.42 13.60 6.41
C HIS A 3 -14.55 12.89 5.66
N ALA A 4 -15.22 13.57 4.71
CA ALA A 4 -16.28 12.95 3.90
C ALA A 4 -15.77 11.83 3.00
N ARG A 5 -14.55 11.97 2.44
CA ARG A 5 -13.91 10.92 1.64
C ARG A 5 -13.53 9.70 2.48
N ILE A 6 -13.06 9.94 3.71
CA ILE A 6 -12.73 8.87 4.66
C ILE A 6 -14.00 8.14 5.08
N ALA A 7 -15.06 8.88 5.45
CA ALA A 7 -16.34 8.30 5.81
C ALA A 7 -16.94 7.43 4.70
N ALA A 8 -16.90 7.92 3.45
CA ALA A 8 -17.41 7.18 2.29
C ALA A 8 -16.67 5.87 2.01
N ARG A 9 -15.41 5.74 2.46
CA ARG A 9 -14.62 4.51 2.32
C ARG A 9 -14.72 3.58 3.52
N ALA A 10 -15.12 4.10 4.68
CA ALA A 10 -15.15 3.33 5.92
C ALA A 10 -16.54 2.74 6.22
N PHE A 11 -17.61 3.46 5.89
CA PHE A 11 -18.98 3.03 6.23
C PHE A 11 -19.69 2.44 5.02
N ASN A 12 -20.47 1.38 5.27
CA ASN A 12 -21.26 0.66 4.27
C ASN A 12 -20.48 0.19 3.04
N THR A 13 -19.18 -0.06 3.23
CA THR A 13 -18.29 -0.60 2.20
C THR A 13 -17.62 -1.84 2.76
N PRO A 14 -17.60 -2.96 2.04
CA PRO A 14 -16.85 -4.14 2.46
C PRO A 14 -15.36 -3.85 2.59
N LEU A 15 -14.78 -4.22 3.73
CA LEU A 15 -13.39 -4.00 4.06
C LEU A 15 -12.71 -5.32 4.44
N LEU A 16 -11.51 -5.49 3.96
CA LEU A 16 -10.54 -6.48 4.40
C LEU A 16 -9.54 -5.77 5.34
N VAL A 17 -9.95 -5.51 6.58
CA VAL A 17 -9.14 -4.83 7.60
C VAL A 17 -9.23 -5.54 8.94
N GLU A 18 -8.13 -5.51 9.71
CA GLU A 18 -8.12 -6.09 11.04
C GLU A 18 -9.03 -5.29 12.00
N PRO A 19 -9.97 -5.95 12.73
CA PRO A 19 -11.02 -5.27 13.47
C PRO A 19 -10.55 -4.26 14.53
N SER A 20 -9.46 -4.55 15.25
CA SER A 20 -8.95 -3.64 16.29
C SER A 20 -8.50 -2.30 15.70
N LYS A 21 -8.02 -2.29 14.46
CA LYS A 21 -7.62 -1.06 13.74
C LYS A 21 -8.83 -0.30 13.22
N ALA A 22 -9.86 -1.02 12.74
CA ALA A 22 -11.13 -0.39 12.40
C ALA A 22 -11.75 0.29 13.64
N MET A 23 -11.74 -0.38 14.80
CA MET A 23 -12.21 0.18 16.07
C MET A 23 -11.37 1.36 16.54
N ALA A 24 -10.05 1.30 16.46
CA ALA A 24 -9.16 2.41 16.79
C ALA A 24 -9.41 3.63 15.89
N PHE A 25 -9.63 3.39 14.60
CA PHE A 25 -10.00 4.43 13.65
C PHE A 25 -11.34 5.08 14.02
N LEU A 26 -12.37 4.28 14.33
CA LEU A 26 -13.68 4.78 14.74
C LEU A 26 -13.60 5.56 16.07
N SER A 27 -12.82 5.08 17.03
CA SER A 27 -12.66 5.75 18.33
C SER A 27 -11.90 7.06 18.21
N GLY A 28 -10.88 7.13 17.35
CA GLY A 28 -10.04 8.31 17.17
C GLY A 28 -10.62 9.36 16.22
N LEU A 29 -11.11 8.92 15.05
CA LEU A 29 -11.58 9.80 13.99
C LEU A 29 -13.11 9.80 13.84
N GLY A 30 -13.79 8.75 14.30
CA GLY A 30 -15.25 8.62 14.19
C GLY A 30 -16.00 9.84 14.72
N PRO A 31 -15.73 10.34 15.93
CA PRO A 31 -16.39 11.54 16.47
C PRO A 31 -16.22 12.78 15.57
N ARG A 32 -15.02 12.96 14.97
CA ARG A 32 -14.75 14.08 14.05
C ARG A 32 -15.46 13.91 12.69
N ILE A 33 -15.53 12.68 12.20
CA ILE A 33 -16.24 12.35 10.95
C ILE A 33 -17.74 12.55 11.12
N LEU A 34 -18.28 12.23 12.32
CA LEU A 34 -19.67 12.37 12.68
C LEU A 34 -20.03 13.79 13.17
N GLY A 35 -19.15 14.78 13.03
CA GLY A 35 -19.41 16.18 13.35
C GLY A 35 -19.32 16.53 14.84
N ARG A 36 -18.91 15.60 15.71
CA ARG A 36 -18.68 15.90 17.14
C ARG A 36 -17.38 16.68 17.33
N ARG A 37 -17.43 17.78 18.12
CA ARG A 37 -16.22 18.42 18.64
C ARG A 37 -15.62 17.49 19.68
N VAL A 38 -14.43 16.95 19.38
CA VAL A 38 -13.60 16.30 20.40
C VAL A 38 -12.77 17.39 21.03
N GLU A 39 -13.08 17.77 22.25
CA GLU A 39 -12.15 18.53 23.10
C GLU A 39 -11.02 17.57 23.47
N LEU A 40 -9.89 17.71 22.79
CA LEU A 40 -8.65 17.12 23.25
C LEU A 40 -8.23 17.96 24.45
N ALA A 41 -8.36 17.40 25.66
CA ALA A 41 -7.77 17.97 26.84
C ALA A 41 -6.28 18.20 26.56
N ASP A 42 -5.87 19.44 26.62
CA ASP A 42 -4.53 20.03 26.69
C ASP A 42 -3.34 19.08 26.48
N LEU A 43 -3.16 18.59 25.27
CA LEU A 43 -1.83 18.23 24.79
C LEU A 43 -1.25 19.51 24.16
N PRO A 44 -0.06 19.96 24.57
CA PRO A 44 0.57 21.11 23.93
C PRO A 44 0.72 20.77 22.44
N VAL A 45 -0.05 21.48 21.61
CA VAL A 45 0.16 21.51 20.19
C VAL A 45 1.52 22.19 20.01
N VAL A 46 2.57 21.41 19.86
CA VAL A 46 3.80 21.90 19.27
C VAL A 46 3.41 22.24 17.82
N ALA A 47 3.08 23.51 17.62
CA ALA A 47 2.96 24.09 16.28
C ALA A 47 4.38 24.13 15.68
N GLY A 48 4.91 22.97 15.34
CA GLY A 48 6.00 22.84 14.42
C GLY A 48 5.41 23.01 13.03
N ASP A 49 5.88 24.01 12.35
CA ASP A 49 5.69 24.23 10.92
C ASP A 49 6.00 22.92 10.18
N LEU A 50 4.98 22.11 9.90
CA LEU A 50 5.09 20.97 9.01
C LEU A 50 5.16 21.55 7.60
N GLY A 51 6.32 22.12 7.30
CA GLY A 51 6.67 22.49 5.95
C GLY A 51 6.33 21.34 5.01
N ALA A 52 5.62 21.66 3.94
CA ALA A 52 5.29 20.76 2.85
C ALA A 52 6.59 20.13 2.31
N GLY A 53 7.04 19.01 2.89
CA GLY A 53 8.30 18.39 2.47
C GLY A 53 8.79 17.22 3.31
N ALA A 54 8.27 17.00 4.50
CA ALA A 54 8.67 15.86 5.32
C ALA A 54 7.54 14.84 5.39
N LEU A 55 7.37 14.05 4.33
CA LEU A 55 6.81 12.71 4.49
C LEU A 55 7.80 11.95 5.38
N PRO A 56 7.36 11.33 6.50
CA PRO A 56 8.21 10.39 7.19
C PRO A 56 8.51 9.27 6.18
N ALA A 57 9.71 9.30 5.62
CA ALA A 57 10.22 8.17 4.86
C ALA A 57 10.28 7.02 5.85
N ARG A 58 9.28 6.15 5.81
CA ARG A 58 9.38 4.85 6.47
C ARG A 58 10.54 4.16 5.78
N ALA A 59 11.65 3.97 6.50
CA ALA A 59 12.79 3.27 5.94
C ALA A 59 12.31 1.85 5.63
N SER A 60 12.34 1.48 4.35
CA SER A 60 12.18 0.09 3.97
C SER A 60 13.22 -0.73 4.72
N LEU A 61 12.83 -1.85 5.33
CA LEU A 61 13.75 -2.74 6.03
C LEU A 61 14.69 -3.48 5.07
N LEU A 62 14.33 -3.53 3.79
CA LEU A 62 15.05 -4.27 2.75
C LEU A 62 15.76 -3.36 1.76
N ALA A 63 15.27 -2.13 1.56
CA ALA A 63 15.85 -1.18 0.60
C ALA A 63 16.79 -0.19 1.30
N ASP A 64 17.91 0.12 0.61
CA ASP A 64 18.88 1.11 1.03
C ASP A 64 18.33 2.54 0.81
N PRO A 65 18.68 3.53 1.68
CA PRO A 65 18.38 4.95 1.46
C PRO A 65 18.84 5.54 0.12
N LEU A 66 19.82 4.91 -0.52
CA LEU A 66 20.24 5.26 -1.87
C LEU A 66 19.19 4.91 -2.92
N SER A 67 18.55 3.75 -2.76
CA SER A 67 17.45 3.30 -3.63
C SER A 67 16.25 4.23 -3.57
N ASP A 68 15.99 4.83 -2.39
CA ASP A 68 14.92 5.82 -2.22
C ASP A 68 15.21 7.12 -2.97
N ARG A 69 16.48 7.55 -3.02
CA ARG A 69 16.90 8.71 -3.82
C ARG A 69 16.77 8.47 -5.33
N LEU A 70 17.12 7.29 -5.81
CA LEU A 70 16.95 6.90 -7.20
C LEU A 70 15.46 6.85 -7.58
N ARG A 71 14.61 6.32 -6.68
CA ARG A 71 13.15 6.33 -6.84
C ARG A 71 12.58 7.75 -6.99
N GLN A 72 13.11 8.71 -6.23
CA GLN A 72 12.74 10.12 -6.32
C GLN A 72 13.21 10.81 -7.61
N GLN A 73 14.23 10.26 -8.27
CA GLN A 73 14.75 10.78 -9.54
C GLN A 73 14.03 10.23 -10.79
N GLY A 74 13.07 9.31 -10.62
CA GLY A 74 12.16 8.89 -11.68
C GLY A 74 12.64 7.75 -12.58
N ASP A 75 13.74 7.09 -12.26
CA ASP A 75 14.33 6.05 -13.14
C ASP A 75 13.61 4.69 -13.05
N ALA A 76 13.04 4.34 -11.89
CA ALA A 76 12.22 3.14 -11.73
C ALA A 76 11.15 3.36 -10.65
N PRO A 77 9.91 2.84 -10.81
CA PRO A 77 8.86 3.01 -9.83
C PRO A 77 9.02 2.13 -8.57
N TYR A 78 10.17 1.44 -8.42
CA TYR A 78 10.48 0.55 -7.31
C TYR A 78 11.96 0.67 -6.93
N ALA A 79 12.29 0.30 -5.69
CA ALA A 79 13.69 0.14 -5.28
C ALA A 79 14.28 -1.15 -5.84
N MET A 80 15.56 -1.13 -6.20
CA MET A 80 16.28 -2.32 -6.68
C MET A 80 17.51 -2.59 -5.82
N VAL A 81 17.63 -3.81 -5.31
CA VAL A 81 18.77 -4.30 -4.53
C VAL A 81 19.26 -5.61 -5.15
N ASP A 82 20.48 -5.61 -5.69
CA ASP A 82 21.12 -6.80 -6.30
C ASP A 82 20.25 -7.51 -7.36
N GLY A 83 19.52 -6.75 -8.17
CA GLY A 83 18.62 -7.28 -9.19
C GLY A 83 17.29 -7.82 -8.61
N ILE A 84 16.96 -7.49 -7.38
CA ILE A 84 15.65 -7.77 -6.76
C ILE A 84 14.89 -6.45 -6.68
N ALA A 85 13.70 -6.41 -7.28
CA ALA A 85 12.78 -5.30 -7.11
C ALA A 85 12.10 -5.40 -5.73
N VAL A 86 12.21 -4.36 -4.93
CA VAL A 86 11.54 -4.26 -3.63
C VAL A 86 10.28 -3.43 -3.78
N ILE A 87 9.14 -4.06 -3.53
CA ILE A 87 7.81 -3.45 -3.62
C ILE A 87 7.26 -3.30 -2.21
N GLU A 88 7.18 -2.07 -1.74
CA GLU A 88 6.64 -1.75 -0.42
C GLU A 88 5.10 -1.77 -0.44
N ILE A 89 4.51 -2.53 0.48
CA ILE A 89 3.05 -2.65 0.68
C ILE A 89 2.76 -2.34 2.15
N SER A 90 2.50 -1.08 2.46
CA SER A 90 2.41 -0.63 3.85
C SER A 90 1.19 0.25 4.12
N GLY A 91 0.74 0.25 5.40
CA GLY A 91 -0.39 1.03 5.87
C GLY A 91 -1.74 0.50 5.40
N VAL A 92 -2.70 1.38 5.17
CA VAL A 92 -4.05 1.03 4.69
C VAL A 92 -4.05 0.88 3.17
N LEU A 93 -4.57 -0.23 2.69
CA LEU A 93 -4.62 -0.53 1.26
C LEU A 93 -5.92 0.00 0.66
N ILE A 94 -5.82 0.73 -0.43
CA ILE A 94 -6.97 1.34 -1.11
C ILE A 94 -6.99 0.95 -2.59
N HIS A 95 -8.18 0.91 -3.18
CA HIS A 95 -8.33 0.48 -4.57
C HIS A 95 -7.56 1.40 -5.52
N ARG A 96 -7.85 2.70 -5.48
CA ARG A 96 -7.33 3.69 -6.42
C ARG A 96 -6.62 4.82 -5.71
N GLY A 97 -5.44 5.17 -6.25
CA GLY A 97 -4.66 6.32 -5.86
C GLY A 97 -3.81 6.79 -7.03
N SER A 98 -3.57 8.06 -7.14
CA SER A 98 -2.78 8.65 -8.23
C SER A 98 -1.28 8.72 -7.91
N TRP A 99 -0.79 7.82 -7.06
CA TRP A 99 0.63 7.80 -6.63
C TRP A 99 1.18 6.38 -6.55
N ILE A 100 2.51 6.30 -6.61
CA ILE A 100 3.28 5.06 -6.40
C ILE A 100 3.90 5.11 -5.00
N GLY A 101 3.91 3.96 -4.31
CA GLY A 101 4.36 3.84 -2.93
C GLY A 101 3.33 4.31 -1.91
N GLN A 102 3.78 4.58 -0.69
CA GLN A 102 2.94 5.02 0.41
C GLN A 102 2.75 6.55 0.39
N SER A 103 1.52 7.01 0.60
CA SER A 103 1.21 8.41 0.85
C SER A 103 0.19 8.54 1.99
N SER A 104 0.50 9.36 3.00
CA SER A 104 -0.39 9.61 4.15
C SER A 104 -0.88 8.33 4.85
N GLY A 105 -0.02 7.31 4.97
CA GLY A 105 -0.36 6.02 5.58
C GLY A 105 -1.21 5.10 4.68
N GLN A 106 -1.36 5.40 3.40
CA GLN A 106 -2.13 4.63 2.43
C GLN A 106 -1.25 4.17 1.27
N THR A 107 -1.51 2.97 0.77
CA THR A 107 -0.90 2.44 -0.46
C THR A 107 -2.01 1.95 -1.39
N SER A 108 -1.93 2.32 -2.68
CA SER A 108 -2.97 1.94 -3.64
C SER A 108 -2.64 0.66 -4.39
N TYR A 109 -3.65 -0.16 -4.67
CA TYR A 109 -3.48 -1.36 -5.51
C TYR A 109 -3.01 -1.01 -6.92
N GLU A 110 -3.45 0.13 -7.48
CA GLU A 110 -2.96 0.62 -8.79
C GLU A 110 -1.46 0.91 -8.74
N GLY A 111 -0.98 1.56 -7.68
CA GLY A 111 0.44 1.87 -7.50
C GLY A 111 1.30 0.61 -7.32
N ILE A 112 0.81 -0.38 -6.55
CA ILE A 112 1.46 -1.68 -6.39
C ILE A 112 1.50 -2.41 -7.74
N ALA A 113 0.37 -2.47 -8.47
CA ALA A 113 0.29 -3.11 -9.77
C ALA A 113 1.29 -2.51 -10.77
N ALA A 114 1.38 -1.17 -10.84
CA ALA A 114 2.31 -0.48 -11.71
C ALA A 114 3.78 -0.83 -11.40
N GLN A 115 4.14 -0.90 -10.11
CA GLN A 115 5.49 -1.30 -9.70
C GLN A 115 5.81 -2.75 -10.08
N ILE A 116 4.89 -3.67 -9.79
CA ILE A 116 5.05 -5.11 -10.07
C ILE A 116 5.15 -5.36 -11.59
N GLU A 117 4.28 -4.72 -12.38
CA GLU A 117 4.29 -4.85 -13.85
C GLU A 117 5.58 -4.28 -14.47
N ALA A 118 6.06 -3.14 -13.98
CA ALA A 118 7.32 -2.57 -14.42
C ALA A 118 8.49 -3.51 -14.06
N ALA A 119 8.53 -4.02 -12.83
CA ALA A 119 9.56 -4.97 -12.38
C ALA A 119 9.51 -6.30 -13.16
N ALA A 120 8.31 -6.78 -13.51
CA ALA A 120 8.14 -8.00 -14.29
C ALA A 120 8.73 -7.89 -15.71
N LYS A 121 8.62 -6.70 -16.32
CA LYS A 121 9.11 -6.43 -17.69
C LYS A 121 10.60 -6.06 -17.71
N ASP A 122 11.19 -5.64 -16.61
CA ASP A 122 12.59 -5.22 -16.54
C ASP A 122 13.53 -6.43 -16.58
N PRO A 123 14.39 -6.58 -17.60
CA PRO A 123 15.33 -7.70 -17.70
C PRO A 123 16.43 -7.66 -16.61
N ALA A 124 16.66 -6.52 -15.96
CA ALA A 124 17.60 -6.41 -14.85
C ALA A 124 17.01 -6.97 -13.55
N VAL A 125 15.69 -7.09 -13.44
CA VAL A 125 15.01 -7.67 -12.30
C VAL A 125 14.98 -9.18 -12.41
N ARG A 126 15.59 -9.88 -11.45
CA ARG A 126 15.66 -11.34 -11.37
C ARG A 126 14.60 -11.94 -10.47
N GLY A 127 14.06 -11.15 -9.54
CA GLY A 127 13.02 -11.55 -8.61
C GLY A 127 12.39 -10.34 -7.93
N LEU A 128 11.26 -10.53 -7.28
CA LEU A 128 10.51 -9.48 -6.57
C LEU A 128 10.43 -9.81 -5.08
N ALA A 129 10.72 -8.83 -4.24
CA ALA A 129 10.49 -8.87 -2.79
C ALA A 129 9.29 -7.99 -2.47
N LEU A 130 8.19 -8.58 -1.98
CA LEU A 130 7.07 -7.84 -1.44
C LEU A 130 7.35 -7.57 0.04
N GLU A 131 7.66 -6.34 0.40
CA GLU A 131 7.84 -5.92 1.79
C GLU A 131 6.51 -5.43 2.35
N ILE A 132 5.95 -6.18 3.30
CA ILE A 132 4.57 -5.98 3.73
C ILE A 132 4.51 -5.61 5.21
N ASP A 133 3.85 -4.48 5.50
CA ASP A 133 3.41 -4.10 6.85
C ASP A 133 2.06 -3.40 6.76
N SER A 134 1.00 -4.20 6.72
CA SER A 134 -0.35 -3.72 6.48
C SER A 134 -1.38 -4.48 7.32
N PHE A 135 -2.35 -3.74 7.82
CA PHE A 135 -3.53 -4.30 8.50
C PHE A 135 -4.70 -4.57 7.54
N GLY A 136 -4.48 -4.38 6.23
CA GLY A 136 -5.48 -4.57 5.20
C GLY A 136 -6.07 -3.28 4.64
N GLY A 137 -7.25 -3.35 4.04
CA GLY A 137 -7.89 -2.21 3.39
C GLY A 137 -9.16 -2.56 2.61
N GLU A 138 -9.36 -1.94 1.46
CA GLU A 138 -10.55 -2.12 0.63
C GLU A 138 -10.58 -3.51 -0.04
N VAL A 139 -11.78 -4.08 -0.18
CA VAL A 139 -12.00 -5.32 -0.94
C VAL A 139 -11.82 -5.06 -2.44
N ALA A 140 -12.32 -3.91 -2.91
CA ALA A 140 -12.30 -3.57 -4.33
C ALA A 140 -10.87 -3.59 -4.91
N GLY A 141 -10.63 -4.41 -5.92
CA GLY A 141 -9.36 -4.50 -6.65
C GLY A 141 -8.30 -5.41 -6.03
N VAL A 142 -8.47 -5.91 -4.78
CA VAL A 142 -7.47 -6.73 -4.12
C VAL A 142 -7.27 -8.09 -4.81
N PHE A 143 -8.35 -8.74 -5.22
CA PHE A 143 -8.30 -10.07 -5.83
C PHE A 143 -7.67 -10.03 -7.23
N ASP A 144 -7.98 -8.99 -8.02
CA ASP A 144 -7.33 -8.78 -9.32
C ASP A 144 -5.82 -8.57 -9.17
N LEU A 145 -5.39 -7.82 -8.16
CA LEU A 145 -3.96 -7.64 -7.87
C LEU A 145 -3.32 -8.94 -7.38
N ALA A 146 -4.00 -9.70 -6.53
CA ALA A 146 -3.54 -11.01 -6.08
C ALA A 146 -3.30 -11.95 -7.27
N ASP A 147 -4.24 -12.03 -8.20
CA ASP A 147 -4.11 -12.84 -9.41
C ASP A 147 -2.94 -12.40 -10.29
N ARG A 148 -2.70 -11.08 -10.42
CA ARG A 148 -1.52 -10.54 -11.15
C ARG A 148 -0.21 -10.96 -10.50
N ILE A 149 -0.10 -10.88 -9.17
CA ILE A 149 1.09 -11.32 -8.43
C ILE A 149 1.33 -12.81 -8.71
N ARG A 150 0.28 -13.64 -8.60
CA ARG A 150 0.36 -15.07 -8.86
C ARG A 150 0.78 -15.39 -10.30
N ALA A 151 0.28 -14.65 -11.28
CA ALA A 151 0.65 -14.82 -12.69
C ALA A 151 2.13 -14.49 -12.94
N ILE A 152 2.63 -13.41 -12.35
CA ILE A 152 4.04 -12.98 -12.50
C ILE A 152 5.00 -13.97 -11.84
N ARG A 153 4.60 -14.62 -10.74
CA ARG A 153 5.35 -15.67 -10.06
C ARG A 153 5.78 -16.80 -10.99
N ALA A 154 5.02 -17.07 -12.03
CA ALA A 154 5.37 -18.09 -13.03
C ALA A 154 6.63 -17.73 -13.86
N SER A 155 6.99 -16.45 -13.94
CA SER A 155 8.11 -15.94 -14.73
C SER A 155 9.28 -15.42 -13.90
N LYS A 156 9.00 -14.84 -12.72
CA LYS A 156 10.01 -14.32 -11.79
C LYS A 156 9.65 -14.73 -10.36
N PRO A 157 10.60 -15.30 -9.60
CA PRO A 157 10.37 -15.64 -8.20
C PRO A 157 9.92 -14.43 -7.39
N ILE A 158 8.90 -14.61 -6.56
CA ILE A 158 8.35 -13.58 -5.68
C ILE A 158 8.35 -14.09 -4.25
N TRP A 159 9.05 -13.39 -3.33
CA TRP A 159 8.98 -13.70 -1.91
C TRP A 159 8.34 -12.54 -1.16
N ALA A 160 7.48 -12.85 -0.19
CA ALA A 160 6.87 -11.89 0.72
C ALA A 160 7.68 -11.84 2.02
N PHE A 161 8.05 -10.62 2.40
CA PHE A 161 8.76 -10.30 3.62
C PHE A 161 7.80 -9.49 4.51
N VAL A 162 7.21 -10.15 5.49
CA VAL A 162 6.30 -9.51 6.43
C VAL A 162 7.14 -8.78 7.47
N ALA A 163 7.09 -7.45 7.50
CA ALA A 163 7.87 -6.65 8.44
C ALA A 163 7.39 -6.88 9.89
N GLU A 164 6.09 -6.67 10.13
CA GLU A 164 5.40 -7.05 11.36
C GLU A 164 4.01 -7.62 11.08
N HIS A 165 3.25 -7.04 10.14
CA HIS A 165 1.86 -7.42 9.90
C HIS A 165 1.56 -7.61 8.40
N ALA A 166 0.92 -8.74 8.08
CA ALA A 166 0.24 -8.92 6.82
C ALA A 166 -1.15 -9.48 7.10
N PHE A 167 -2.11 -8.58 7.36
CA PHE A 167 -3.47 -8.95 7.69
C PHE A 167 -4.42 -8.65 6.56
N SER A 168 -5.45 -9.49 6.45
CA SER A 168 -6.59 -9.26 5.60
C SER A 168 -6.16 -8.98 4.14
N ALA A 169 -6.44 -7.84 3.53
CA ALA A 169 -5.98 -7.52 2.18
C ALA A 169 -4.45 -7.64 2.03
N GLY A 170 -3.66 -7.28 3.06
CA GLY A 170 -2.22 -7.48 3.07
C GLY A 170 -1.83 -8.96 2.96
N TYR A 171 -2.59 -9.84 3.62
CA TYR A 171 -2.38 -11.28 3.52
C TYR A 171 -2.86 -11.86 2.19
N ALA A 172 -3.95 -11.33 1.62
CA ALA A 172 -4.39 -11.72 0.28
C ALA A 172 -3.25 -11.56 -0.74
N LEU A 173 -2.50 -10.45 -0.66
CA LEU A 173 -1.35 -10.21 -1.53
C LEU A 173 -0.13 -11.07 -1.14
N ALA A 174 0.20 -11.17 0.15
CA ALA A 174 1.31 -11.99 0.64
C ALA A 174 1.17 -13.45 0.25
N SER A 175 -0.05 -13.99 0.31
CA SER A 175 -0.36 -15.39 0.02
C SER A 175 -0.04 -15.80 -1.41
N GLN A 176 0.09 -14.84 -2.34
CA GLN A 176 0.41 -15.10 -3.74
C GLN A 176 1.92 -15.28 -4.01
N ALA A 177 2.77 -15.00 -3.02
CA ALA A 177 4.22 -15.19 -3.15
C ALA A 177 4.62 -16.68 -3.10
N ASP A 178 5.81 -17.01 -3.63
CA ASP A 178 6.38 -18.36 -3.53
C ASP A 178 6.68 -18.74 -2.09
N ARG A 179 7.14 -17.78 -1.29
CA ARG A 179 7.42 -17.93 0.14
C ARG A 179 7.01 -16.70 0.91
N ILE A 180 6.56 -16.91 2.13
CA ILE A 180 6.21 -15.88 3.11
C ILE A 180 7.13 -16.02 4.31
N LEU A 181 7.93 -14.99 4.58
CA LEU A 181 8.87 -14.93 5.68
C LEU A 181 8.43 -13.84 6.66
N LEU A 182 8.55 -14.11 7.98
CA LEU A 182 8.18 -13.16 9.02
C LEU A 182 9.13 -13.26 10.23
N PRO A 183 9.28 -12.16 11.02
CA PRO A 183 10.00 -12.23 12.28
C PRO A 183 9.20 -12.97 13.36
N ARG A 184 9.79 -13.24 14.52
CA ARG A 184 9.14 -13.94 15.65
C ARG A 184 7.88 -13.20 16.14
N THR A 185 7.87 -11.89 16.05
CA THR A 185 6.76 -11.00 16.42
C THR A 185 5.78 -10.79 15.28
N GLY A 186 6.19 -11.09 14.06
CA GLY A 186 5.38 -10.92 12.86
C GLY A 186 4.13 -11.78 12.89
N ALA A 187 3.06 -11.27 12.32
CA ALA A 187 1.77 -11.94 12.29
C ALA A 187 1.09 -11.82 10.93
N VAL A 188 0.30 -12.84 10.59
CA VAL A 188 -0.43 -12.96 9.32
C VAL A 188 -1.83 -13.51 9.56
N GLY A 189 -2.70 -13.45 8.54
CA GLY A 189 -4.05 -14.01 8.63
C GLY A 189 -5.12 -12.94 8.54
N SER A 190 -6.11 -12.96 9.45
CA SER A 190 -7.30 -12.11 9.37
C SER A 190 -8.04 -12.33 8.04
N ILE A 191 -8.31 -13.60 7.69
CA ILE A 191 -9.01 -13.99 6.45
C ILE A 191 -10.51 -13.83 6.67
N GLY A 192 -10.96 -12.57 6.63
CA GLY A 192 -12.34 -12.17 6.87
C GLY A 192 -12.69 -10.85 6.22
N VAL A 193 -13.99 -10.54 6.21
CA VAL A 193 -14.56 -9.31 5.65
C VAL A 193 -15.42 -8.65 6.71
N VAL A 194 -15.38 -7.32 6.80
CA VAL A 194 -16.20 -6.54 7.71
C VAL A 194 -16.90 -5.40 6.95
N VAL A 195 -18.16 -5.15 7.29
CA VAL A 195 -18.89 -3.94 6.92
C VAL A 195 -19.26 -3.21 8.20
N MET A 196 -19.00 -1.92 8.24
CA MET A 196 -19.41 -1.07 9.36
C MET A 196 -20.65 -0.27 9.00
N HIS A 197 -21.66 -0.32 9.84
CA HIS A 197 -22.84 0.54 9.77
C HIS A 197 -22.88 1.43 11.01
N ALA A 198 -23.23 2.69 10.84
CA ALA A 198 -23.45 3.63 11.94
C ALA A 198 -24.90 4.11 11.92
N ASP A 199 -25.61 3.93 13.04
CA ASP A 199 -26.95 4.50 13.27
C ASP A 199 -26.78 5.85 13.97
N LEU A 200 -27.17 6.92 13.30
CA LEU A 200 -27.14 8.30 13.80
C LEU A 200 -28.53 8.82 14.21
N SER A 201 -29.59 7.99 14.16
CA SER A 201 -30.95 8.42 14.40
C SER A 201 -31.12 9.05 15.79
N GLY A 202 -30.53 8.43 16.83
CA GLY A 202 -30.59 8.97 18.19
C GLY A 202 -29.88 10.32 18.38
N GLN A 203 -28.81 10.58 17.64
CA GLN A 203 -28.15 11.88 17.64
C GLN A 203 -29.00 12.94 16.94
N LEU A 204 -29.56 12.60 15.79
CA LEU A 204 -30.45 13.51 15.04
C LEU A 204 -31.69 13.89 15.84
N ASP A 205 -32.29 12.95 16.60
CA ASP A 205 -33.39 13.23 17.49
C ASP A 205 -33.01 14.22 18.60
N GLN A 206 -31.83 14.10 19.20
CA GLN A 206 -31.29 15.05 20.18
C GLN A 206 -31.04 16.45 19.58
N ASP A 207 -30.60 16.48 18.33
CA ASP A 207 -30.34 17.73 17.60
C ASP A 207 -31.62 18.35 17.01
N GLY A 208 -32.78 17.70 17.17
CA GLY A 208 -34.09 18.14 16.65
C GLY A 208 -34.18 18.07 15.11
N VAL A 209 -33.34 17.26 14.47
CA VAL A 209 -33.27 17.10 13.01
C VAL A 209 -34.03 15.85 12.59
N ARG A 210 -34.97 16.02 11.66
CA ARG A 210 -35.68 14.91 11.02
C ARG A 210 -35.27 14.78 9.58
N VAL A 211 -34.76 13.60 9.20
CA VAL A 211 -34.35 13.30 7.83
C VAL A 211 -35.46 12.49 7.16
N SER A 212 -35.88 12.93 5.98
CA SER A 212 -36.81 12.20 5.13
C SER A 212 -36.10 11.77 3.86
N LEU A 213 -36.03 10.47 3.60
CA LEU A 213 -35.45 9.91 2.37
C LEU A 213 -36.59 9.65 1.37
N ILE A 214 -36.59 10.37 0.25
CA ILE A 214 -37.51 10.15 -0.88
C ILE A 214 -36.74 9.40 -1.95
N HIS A 215 -37.16 8.18 -2.27
CA HIS A 215 -36.40 7.30 -3.16
C HIS A 215 -37.32 6.56 -4.14
N SER A 216 -36.72 6.14 -5.26
CA SER A 216 -37.31 5.20 -6.22
C SER A 216 -36.42 3.98 -6.33
N GLY A 217 -36.95 2.81 -6.03
CA GLY A 217 -36.28 1.54 -5.89
C GLY A 217 -36.13 1.13 -4.41
N GLN A 218 -36.60 -0.10 -4.10
CA GLN A 218 -36.72 -0.61 -2.74
C GLN A 218 -35.39 -0.59 -1.96
N HIS A 219 -34.29 -0.92 -2.60
CA HIS A 219 -32.96 -1.04 -1.97
C HIS A 219 -32.10 0.24 -2.05
N LYS A 220 -32.69 1.36 -2.48
CA LYS A 220 -31.92 2.59 -2.73
C LYS A 220 -31.45 3.29 -1.45
N VAL A 221 -32.09 2.98 -0.33
CA VAL A 221 -31.81 3.59 0.99
C VAL A 221 -31.37 2.56 2.02
N ASP A 222 -31.10 1.33 1.60
CA ASP A 222 -30.61 0.29 2.49
C ASP A 222 -29.27 0.73 3.12
N GLY A 223 -29.12 0.44 4.42
CA GLY A 223 -27.93 0.84 5.15
C GLY A 223 -27.73 2.35 5.35
N ASN A 224 -28.80 3.18 5.18
CA ASN A 224 -28.70 4.60 5.49
C ASN A 224 -28.45 4.82 6.99
N PRO A 225 -27.72 5.90 7.39
CA PRO A 225 -27.36 6.14 8.78
C PRO A 225 -28.45 6.86 9.59
N TYR A 226 -29.62 7.16 9.01
CA TYR A 226 -30.63 7.99 9.62
C TYR A 226 -31.76 7.21 10.30
N ALA A 227 -31.67 5.89 10.24
CA ALA A 227 -32.57 4.96 10.90
C ALA A 227 -31.80 3.71 11.37
N PRO A 228 -32.31 2.97 12.37
CA PRO A 228 -31.78 1.67 12.73
C PRO A 228 -31.73 0.73 11.52
N LEU A 229 -30.64 -0.07 11.43
CA LEU A 229 -30.46 -1.03 10.35
C LEU A 229 -31.53 -2.12 10.40
N PRO A 230 -32.39 -2.25 9.38
CA PRO A 230 -33.40 -3.31 9.35
C PRO A 230 -32.76 -4.70 9.30
N GLU A 231 -33.33 -5.68 9.98
CA GLU A 231 -32.78 -7.04 10.05
C GLU A 231 -32.65 -7.69 8.66
N ALA A 232 -33.58 -7.45 7.75
CA ALA A 232 -33.49 -7.95 6.37
C ALA A 232 -32.27 -7.38 5.63
N VAL A 233 -32.02 -6.08 5.79
CA VAL A 233 -30.84 -5.42 5.18
C VAL A 233 -29.55 -5.94 5.81
N ARG A 234 -29.54 -6.15 7.12
CA ARG A 234 -28.41 -6.75 7.83
C ARG A 234 -28.10 -8.15 7.29
N ALA A 235 -29.15 -8.96 7.09
CA ALA A 235 -29.01 -10.31 6.53
C ALA A 235 -28.51 -10.29 5.07
N ASP A 236 -28.92 -9.29 4.27
CA ASP A 236 -28.42 -9.13 2.90
C ASP A 236 -26.93 -8.78 2.88
N ILE A 237 -26.51 -7.82 3.71
CA ILE A 237 -25.09 -7.45 3.88
C ILE A 237 -24.28 -8.66 4.36
N GLN A 238 -24.80 -9.45 5.31
CA GLN A 238 -24.12 -10.64 5.80
C GLN A 238 -23.89 -11.65 4.68
N ARG A 239 -24.88 -11.92 3.85
CA ARG A 239 -24.71 -12.82 2.69
C ARG A 239 -23.66 -12.32 1.70
N GLU A 240 -23.61 -11.01 1.47
CA GLU A 240 -22.60 -10.42 0.59
C GLU A 240 -21.18 -10.61 1.14
N ILE A 241 -20.96 -10.31 2.43
CA ILE A 241 -19.63 -10.47 3.03
C ILE A 241 -19.21 -11.94 3.18
N ASP A 242 -20.15 -12.86 3.34
CA ASP A 242 -19.85 -14.30 3.34
C ASP A 242 -19.35 -14.77 1.97
N VAL A 243 -19.95 -14.30 0.88
CA VAL A 243 -19.46 -14.56 -0.49
C VAL A 243 -18.05 -13.99 -0.70
N LEU A 244 -17.80 -12.75 -0.23
CA LEU A 244 -16.49 -12.12 -0.33
C LEU A 244 -15.43 -12.85 0.53
N ARG A 245 -15.81 -13.35 1.71
CA ARG A 245 -14.92 -14.17 2.56
C ARG A 245 -14.57 -15.50 1.88
N PHE A 246 -15.54 -16.13 1.23
CA PHE A 246 -15.29 -17.34 0.46
C PHE A 246 -14.32 -17.10 -0.69
N LEU A 247 -14.51 -16.02 -1.46
CA LEU A 247 -13.60 -15.60 -2.51
C LEU A 247 -12.19 -15.32 -1.98
N PHE A 248 -12.10 -14.71 -0.79
CA PHE A 248 -10.81 -14.45 -0.14
C PHE A 248 -10.09 -15.76 0.22
N ALA A 249 -10.80 -16.72 0.84
CA ALA A 249 -10.21 -18.01 1.19
C ALA A 249 -9.78 -18.80 -0.05
N ASP A 250 -10.55 -18.74 -1.15
CA ASP A 250 -10.19 -19.33 -2.44
C ASP A 250 -8.91 -18.70 -3.02
N THR A 251 -8.83 -17.38 -3.00
CA THR A 251 -7.64 -16.62 -3.44
C THR A 251 -6.39 -17.02 -2.63
N VAL A 252 -6.53 -17.15 -1.31
CA VAL A 252 -5.45 -17.61 -0.43
C VAL A 252 -5.03 -19.04 -0.77
N ALA A 253 -5.98 -19.95 -0.92
CA ALA A 253 -5.70 -21.35 -1.26
C ALA A 253 -4.98 -21.45 -2.61
N ALA A 254 -5.44 -20.72 -3.63
CA ALA A 254 -4.79 -20.67 -4.93
C ALA A 254 -3.33 -20.19 -4.84
N GLY A 255 -3.04 -19.18 -4.02
CA GLY A 255 -1.70 -18.66 -3.80
C GLY A 255 -0.81 -19.60 -2.99
N ARG A 256 -1.34 -20.17 -1.90
CA ARG A 256 -0.60 -21.09 -1.02
C ARG A 256 -0.40 -22.47 -1.64
N GLY A 257 -1.24 -22.85 -2.61
CA GLY A 257 -1.21 -24.18 -3.21
C GLY A 257 -1.41 -25.27 -2.17
N GLY A 258 -0.68 -26.38 -2.26
CA GLY A 258 -0.81 -27.50 -1.32
C GLY A 258 -0.46 -27.20 0.15
N ARG A 259 -0.05 -25.98 0.50
CA ARG A 259 0.31 -25.59 1.88
C ARG A 259 -0.90 -25.19 2.73
N LEU A 260 -1.98 -24.71 2.11
CA LEU A 260 -3.22 -24.31 2.79
C LEU A 260 -4.41 -24.51 1.86
N SER A 261 -5.40 -25.28 2.28
CA SER A 261 -6.66 -25.42 1.53
C SER A 261 -7.62 -24.28 1.82
N GLN A 262 -8.63 -24.13 1.00
CA GLN A 262 -9.70 -23.15 1.19
C GLN A 262 -10.45 -23.41 2.51
N GLU A 263 -10.77 -24.65 2.81
CA GLU A 263 -11.44 -25.03 4.05
C GLU A 263 -10.59 -24.69 5.29
N ALA A 264 -9.26 -24.93 5.22
CA ALA A 264 -8.35 -24.56 6.30
C ALA A 264 -8.24 -23.02 6.44
N ALA A 265 -8.28 -22.29 5.35
CA ALA A 265 -8.33 -20.83 5.38
C ALA A 265 -9.63 -20.30 6.00
N LEU A 266 -10.77 -20.88 5.67
CA LEU A 266 -12.07 -20.57 6.29
C LEU A 266 -12.11 -20.95 7.76
N ALA A 267 -11.53 -22.09 8.14
CA ALA A 267 -11.47 -22.58 9.52
C ALA A 267 -10.65 -21.69 10.46
N THR A 268 -9.84 -20.76 9.93
CA THR A 268 -9.15 -19.76 10.76
C THR A 268 -10.10 -18.79 11.45
N GLU A 269 -11.36 -18.69 11.00
CA GLU A 269 -12.36 -17.73 11.49
C GLU A 269 -11.84 -16.30 11.62
N ALA A 270 -11.04 -15.89 10.62
CA ALA A 270 -10.37 -14.59 10.56
C ALA A 270 -9.39 -14.31 11.71
N ALA A 271 -8.95 -15.34 12.43
CA ALA A 271 -7.91 -15.19 13.45
C ALA A 271 -6.57 -14.77 12.84
N VAL A 272 -5.72 -14.19 13.69
CA VAL A 272 -4.35 -13.82 13.34
C VAL A 272 -3.38 -14.82 13.97
N TYR A 273 -2.33 -15.17 13.23
CA TYR A 273 -1.32 -16.15 13.63
C TYR A 273 0.05 -15.50 13.66
N ARG A 274 0.81 -15.76 14.72
CA ARG A 274 2.10 -15.11 14.96
C ARG A 274 3.26 -16.08 14.88
N GLY A 275 4.36 -15.65 14.28
CA GLY A 275 5.61 -16.40 14.31
C GLY A 275 5.45 -17.85 13.90
N MET A 276 5.84 -18.78 14.77
CA MET A 276 5.78 -20.22 14.49
C MET A 276 4.36 -20.77 14.33
N ASP A 277 3.36 -20.17 14.97
CA ASP A 277 1.97 -20.59 14.81
C ASP A 277 1.47 -20.30 13.37
N ALA A 278 1.95 -19.22 12.76
CA ALA A 278 1.65 -18.92 11.36
C ALA A 278 2.25 -19.97 10.41
N VAL A 279 3.45 -20.47 10.70
CA VAL A 279 4.09 -21.54 9.93
C VAL A 279 3.35 -22.87 10.15
N ALA A 280 3.02 -23.21 11.39
CA ALA A 280 2.29 -24.44 11.71
C ALA A 280 0.89 -24.48 11.07
N ALA A 281 0.23 -23.32 10.95
CA ALA A 281 -1.07 -23.22 10.29
C ALA A 281 -0.98 -23.16 8.75
N GLY A 282 0.21 -23.23 8.15
CA GLY A 282 0.39 -23.14 6.70
C GLY A 282 0.25 -21.74 6.11
N LEU A 283 0.10 -20.72 6.97
CA LEU A 283 -0.07 -19.33 6.58
C LEU A 283 1.26 -18.63 6.23
N ALA A 284 2.38 -19.13 6.75
CA ALA A 284 3.72 -18.65 6.43
C ALA A 284 4.67 -19.83 6.16
N ASP A 285 5.89 -19.55 5.73
CA ASP A 285 6.85 -20.60 5.36
C ASP A 285 8.07 -20.63 6.28
N GLU A 286 8.45 -19.49 6.88
CA GLU A 286 9.65 -19.41 7.70
C GLU A 286 9.60 -18.25 8.70
N VAL A 287 9.97 -18.52 9.95
CA VAL A 287 10.26 -17.47 10.92
C VAL A 287 11.74 -17.17 10.88
N THR A 288 12.10 -15.96 10.46
CA THR A 288 13.49 -15.54 10.30
C THR A 288 13.65 -14.03 10.49
N ASN A 289 14.88 -13.59 10.70
CA ASN A 289 15.22 -12.17 10.54
C ASN A 289 15.14 -11.80 9.06
N LEU A 290 14.46 -10.70 8.74
CA LEU A 290 14.20 -10.31 7.35
C LEU A 290 15.47 -10.08 6.54
N THR A 291 16.50 -9.50 7.14
CA THR A 291 17.81 -9.33 6.48
C THR A 291 18.40 -10.68 6.07
N ARG A 292 18.32 -11.69 6.96
CA ARG A 292 18.76 -13.06 6.67
C ARG A 292 17.89 -13.71 5.60
N GLY A 293 16.57 -13.53 5.70
CA GLY A 293 15.61 -14.01 4.69
C GLY A 293 15.89 -13.44 3.32
N PHE A 294 16.18 -12.13 3.25
CA PHE A 294 16.54 -11.46 2.00
C PHE A 294 17.87 -11.98 1.42
N ALA A 295 18.87 -12.22 2.27
CA ALA A 295 20.10 -12.86 1.85
C ALA A 295 19.88 -14.26 1.27
N SER A 296 18.96 -15.05 1.89
CA SER A 296 18.56 -16.37 1.37
C SER A 296 17.84 -16.25 0.02
N PHE A 297 17.02 -15.23 -0.18
CA PHE A 297 16.37 -14.97 -1.48
C PHE A 297 17.40 -14.63 -2.56
N ARG A 298 18.36 -13.75 -2.26
CA ARG A 298 19.46 -13.42 -3.16
C ARG A 298 20.24 -14.69 -3.57
N GLN A 299 20.53 -15.56 -2.62
CA GLN A 299 21.22 -16.82 -2.86
C GLN A 299 20.37 -17.76 -3.74
N ALA A 300 19.08 -17.86 -3.50
CA ALA A 300 18.16 -18.69 -4.29
C ALA A 300 18.08 -18.23 -5.76
N LEU A 301 18.21 -16.93 -6.01
CA LEU A 301 18.27 -16.38 -7.37
C LEU A 301 19.61 -16.58 -8.08
N GLY A 302 20.64 -17.08 -7.39
CA GLY A 302 22.00 -17.24 -7.90
C GLY A 302 22.79 -15.92 -7.99
N ALA A 303 24.09 -16.00 -8.30
CA ALA A 303 24.90 -14.81 -8.51
C ALA A 303 24.45 -14.04 -9.76
N PRO A 304 24.46 -12.68 -9.73
CA PRO A 304 24.18 -11.89 -10.94
C PRO A 304 25.18 -12.31 -12.04
N SER A 305 24.64 -12.61 -13.22
CA SER A 305 25.49 -12.92 -14.39
C SER A 305 26.32 -11.68 -14.74
N THR A 306 27.59 -11.68 -14.37
CA THR A 306 28.55 -10.60 -14.65
C THR A 306 28.91 -10.49 -16.13
N SER A 307 28.36 -11.36 -16.98
CA SER A 307 28.81 -11.49 -18.37
C SER A 307 28.31 -10.41 -19.35
N LYS A 308 27.45 -9.47 -18.95
CA LYS A 308 26.96 -8.40 -19.85
C LYS A 308 27.43 -6.98 -19.51
N LEU A 309 27.90 -6.72 -18.30
CA LEU A 309 28.36 -5.38 -17.90
C LEU A 309 29.83 -5.08 -18.33
N SER A 310 30.67 -6.09 -18.52
CA SER A 310 32.06 -5.89 -18.95
C SER A 310 32.22 -5.55 -20.43
N ARG A 311 31.19 -5.76 -21.27
CA ARG A 311 31.27 -5.40 -22.71
C ARG A 311 30.83 -3.97 -23.03
N ALA A 312 30.07 -3.31 -22.16
CA ALA A 312 29.67 -1.93 -22.40
C ALA A 312 30.73 -0.90 -21.96
N PHE A 313 31.60 -1.25 -21.00
CA PHE A 313 32.64 -0.35 -20.50
C PHE A 313 33.97 -0.39 -21.30
N SER A 314 34.18 -1.39 -22.18
CA SER A 314 35.41 -1.51 -22.99
C SER A 314 35.37 -0.80 -24.35
N ALA A 315 34.21 -0.20 -24.72
CA ALA A 315 34.05 0.42 -26.04
C ALA A 315 34.14 1.95 -26.06
N SER A 316 34.35 2.62 -24.92
CA SER A 316 34.38 4.09 -24.83
C SER A 316 35.69 4.69 -24.36
N HIS A 317 36.85 4.05 -24.66
CA HIS A 317 38.13 4.71 -24.39
C HIS A 317 38.93 4.84 -25.64
N LEU A 318 39.34 6.11 -25.88
CA LEU A 318 40.47 6.62 -26.66
C LEU A 318 40.22 6.96 -28.14
N LYS A 319 39.86 8.22 -28.34
CA LYS A 319 40.57 9.04 -29.38
C LYS A 319 40.99 10.37 -28.74
N PRO A 320 42.27 10.73 -28.73
CA PRO A 320 42.76 12.01 -28.24
C PRO A 320 42.45 13.10 -29.26
N LYS A 321 41.82 14.18 -28.82
CA LYS A 321 41.66 15.41 -29.60
C LYS A 321 42.89 16.24 -29.44
N LYS A 322 43.58 16.50 -30.59
CA LYS A 322 44.71 17.41 -30.72
C LYS A 322 44.28 18.84 -30.36
N GLU A 323 45.07 19.49 -29.52
CA GLU A 323 45.06 20.91 -29.27
C GLU A 323 45.34 21.69 -30.53
N ALA A 324 44.60 22.75 -30.79
CA ALA A 324 45.00 23.87 -31.65
C ALA A 324 44.88 25.16 -30.82
N VAL A 325 46.06 25.67 -30.50
CA VAL A 325 46.34 27.01 -29.97
C VAL A 325 46.15 28.01 -31.10
N MET A 326 45.36 29.07 -30.89
CA MET A 326 45.61 30.41 -31.39
C MET A 326 44.72 31.48 -30.77
N ALA A 327 45.34 32.28 -29.96
CA ALA A 327 45.55 33.74 -30.09
C ALA A 327 44.35 34.70 -29.87
N SER A 328 44.45 35.31 -28.74
CA SER A 328 44.17 36.69 -28.33
C SER A 328 43.66 37.68 -29.39
N LYS A 329 42.59 38.40 -29.10
CA LYS A 329 42.51 39.86 -29.27
C LYS A 329 41.48 40.55 -28.36
N LYS A 330 41.94 41.66 -27.83
CA LYS A 330 41.38 42.63 -26.87
C LYS A 330 40.05 43.26 -27.24
N GLN A 331 39.31 43.56 -26.20
CA GLN A 331 38.31 44.62 -25.83
C GLN A 331 38.24 45.88 -26.72
N PRO A 332 37.18 46.83 -26.57
CA PRO A 332 36.62 47.31 -25.31
C PRO A 332 35.10 47.71 -25.35
N HIS A 333 34.57 47.94 -24.11
CA HIS A 333 33.60 48.95 -23.60
C HIS A 333 32.36 49.30 -24.44
N ASP A 334 31.15 49.19 -23.83
CA ASP A 334 30.39 50.32 -23.32
C ASP A 334 29.09 49.81 -22.60
N THR A 335 28.85 50.40 -21.43
CA THR A 335 27.60 50.50 -20.67
C THR A 335 26.92 51.87 -21.04
N PRO A 336 25.76 52.23 -20.52
CA PRO A 336 24.53 51.57 -20.06
C PRO A 336 23.27 52.20 -20.68
N HIS A 337 22.05 51.70 -20.44
CA HIS A 337 20.89 52.56 -20.22
C HIS A 337 19.72 51.84 -19.53
N ASP A 338 19.29 52.47 -18.48
CA ASP A 338 18.03 52.40 -17.73
C ASP A 338 16.78 52.40 -18.63
N THR A 339 15.72 51.81 -18.12
CA THR A 339 14.38 52.40 -17.90
C THR A 339 13.37 51.33 -17.50
N ASP A 340 12.94 51.41 -16.25
CA ASP A 340 11.60 51.75 -15.74
C ASP A 340 10.37 50.90 -16.14
N LEU A 341 9.76 50.34 -15.08
CA LEU A 341 8.34 50.39 -14.68
C LEU A 341 7.28 49.71 -15.59
N GLU A 342 6.53 48.77 -15.06
CA GLU A 342 5.17 49.08 -14.58
C GLU A 342 4.52 47.87 -13.87
N PHE A 343 3.99 48.14 -12.68
CA PHE A 343 3.02 47.35 -11.93
C PHE A 343 1.66 47.42 -12.63
N VAL A 344 0.94 46.28 -12.71
CA VAL A 344 -0.53 46.29 -12.77
C VAL A 344 -1.09 45.26 -11.80
N GLU A 345 -1.67 45.79 -10.70
CA GLU A 345 -2.71 45.15 -9.91
C GLU A 345 -4.01 45.09 -10.71
N ILE A 346 -4.72 43.95 -10.69
CA ILE A 346 -6.18 43.96 -10.85
C ILE A 346 -6.77 42.89 -9.89
N THR A 347 -7.52 43.41 -8.97
CA THR A 347 -8.64 42.93 -8.16
C THR A 347 -9.00 41.43 -8.21
#